data_c9b763c97b0f7071d85b1fb44181e04c
#
_entry.id   c9b763c97b0f7071d85b1fb44181e04c
#
_cell.length_a   1.000
_cell.length_b   1.000
_cell.length_c   1.000
_cell.angle_alpha   90.00
_cell.angle_beta   90.00
_cell.angle_gamma   90.00
#
_symmetry.space_group_name_H-M   'P 1'
#
loop_
_entity.id
_entity.type
_entity.pdbx_description
1 polymer ?
#
loop_
_entity_poly.entity_id
_entity_poly.type
_entity_poly.pdbx_seq_one_letter_code
_entity_poly.pdbx_strand_id
1 'polypeptide(L)'
;HGGLSMSDYFNQILNEAKQASFDMAKLTANDRSKILMNISGFLVARKQEILQANQLDVDRAKQKNLSAPMVNRLILTDTKIDQLAQDVEKIAQMADPLNQELEKWSNTTNGLQFSKVSVPIGVIGIIYESRPNVTIDAASLCLRSGNVSILRGGSECIETNKKLYECIQEALKDLQLNPYLVCFVEQTDRTYVQELLQAEGKVDVIIPRGGKSLIQTITDNSRVPTIKHLEGICHTIWDEGYPKDQAQSIIHNAKLRRPEICGATETLLIHSSHSAEDIAYVLDDLKSQGCEIIGCERLAQLYSIDRPAEEEDWSTEYLDKKISVKIVDNIEESVDHVNHYASGHTESCLTNSNQSIQYFFQNCKSAILMHNASTQFADGGEFGFGAEIGISTDKLHVRGPVGAKHLTTFKYQVTGDHTIRS
;
A
#
# COMPACT_ATOMS: atom_id res chain seq x y z
N HIS A 1 26.45 28.79 -20.97
CA HIS A 1 25.68 27.54 -21.01
C HIS A 1 25.38 27.08 -19.60
N GLY A 2 24.47 27.77 -18.91
CA GLY A 2 24.09 27.38 -17.56
C GLY A 2 23.07 26.24 -17.57
N GLY A 3 23.49 25.03 -17.24
CA GLY A 3 22.53 24.03 -16.78
C GLY A 3 21.79 24.59 -15.57
N LEU A 4 20.48 24.32 -15.44
CA LEU A 4 19.72 24.68 -14.26
C LEU A 4 20.41 24.07 -13.03
N SER A 5 20.47 24.81 -11.92
CA SER A 5 20.90 24.26 -10.62
C SER A 5 19.95 23.12 -10.23
N MET A 6 20.36 22.22 -9.32
CA MET A 6 19.50 21.16 -8.80
C MET A 6 18.19 21.73 -8.28
N SER A 7 18.25 22.81 -7.49
CA SER A 7 17.11 23.51 -6.95
C SER A 7 16.16 24.04 -8.02
N ASP A 8 16.71 24.64 -9.07
CA ASP A 8 15.92 25.17 -10.19
C ASP A 8 15.24 24.05 -10.99
N TYR A 9 15.96 22.97 -11.27
CA TYR A 9 15.39 21.77 -11.94
C TYR A 9 14.19 21.23 -11.19
N PHE A 10 14.33 21.02 -9.88
CA PHE A 10 13.28 20.46 -9.05
C PHE A 10 12.12 21.44 -8.86
N ASN A 11 12.41 22.70 -8.63
CA ASN A 11 11.38 23.74 -8.53
C ASN A 11 10.57 23.88 -9.80
N GLN A 12 11.20 23.72 -10.96
CA GLN A 12 10.47 23.69 -12.24
C GLN A 12 9.45 22.54 -12.26
N ILE A 13 9.88 21.32 -11.88
CA ILE A 13 8.97 20.16 -11.80
C ILE A 13 7.80 20.47 -10.87
N LEU A 14 8.07 20.99 -9.67
CA LEU A 14 7.04 21.30 -8.70
C LEU A 14 6.03 22.34 -9.22
N ASN A 15 6.51 23.40 -9.86
CA ASN A 15 5.66 24.45 -10.39
C ASN A 15 4.82 23.96 -11.57
N GLU A 16 5.42 23.20 -12.48
CA GLU A 16 4.71 22.62 -13.63
C GLU A 16 3.69 21.57 -13.19
N ALA A 17 4.00 20.77 -12.17
CA ALA A 17 3.05 19.80 -11.60
C ALA A 17 1.83 20.51 -11.03
N LYS A 18 2.03 21.60 -10.31
CA LYS A 18 0.94 22.39 -9.74
C LYS A 18 0.06 22.98 -10.85
N GLN A 19 0.66 23.52 -11.91
CA GLN A 19 -0.09 24.01 -13.06
C GLN A 19 -0.84 22.89 -13.79
N ALA A 20 -0.19 21.74 -13.95
CA ALA A 20 -0.81 20.56 -14.56
C ALA A 20 -2.05 20.08 -13.81
N SER A 21 -2.12 20.30 -12.48
CA SER A 21 -3.31 19.93 -11.70
C SER A 21 -4.57 20.68 -12.15
N PHE A 22 -4.44 21.90 -12.66
CA PHE A 22 -5.56 22.64 -13.25
C PHE A 22 -5.98 22.04 -14.59
N ASP A 23 -5.02 21.61 -15.41
CA ASP A 23 -5.33 20.92 -16.68
C ASP A 23 -5.98 19.56 -16.40
N MET A 24 -5.49 18.82 -15.39
CA MET A 24 -6.09 17.55 -14.98
C MET A 24 -7.55 17.71 -14.61
N ALA A 25 -7.89 18.78 -13.89
CA ALA A 25 -9.25 19.05 -13.44
C ALA A 25 -10.24 19.25 -14.60
N LYS A 26 -9.75 19.60 -15.79
CA LYS A 26 -10.59 19.78 -16.99
C LYS A 26 -10.85 18.48 -17.73
N LEU A 27 -10.12 17.41 -17.41
CA LEU A 27 -10.27 16.11 -18.05
C LEU A 27 -11.49 15.38 -17.51
N THR A 28 -12.23 14.74 -18.41
CA THR A 28 -13.35 13.85 -18.04
C THR A 28 -12.82 12.48 -17.62
N ALA A 29 -13.69 11.68 -17.01
CA ALA A 29 -13.37 10.27 -16.72
C ALA A 29 -12.97 9.52 -17.98
N ASN A 30 -13.63 9.79 -19.10
CA ASN A 30 -13.32 9.19 -20.40
C ASN A 30 -11.94 9.62 -20.92
N ASP A 31 -11.59 10.90 -20.78
CA ASP A 31 -10.25 11.39 -21.14
C ASP A 31 -9.17 10.65 -20.35
N ARG A 32 -9.37 10.49 -19.04
CA ARG A 32 -8.42 9.77 -18.17
C ARG A 32 -8.33 8.29 -18.53
N SER A 33 -9.46 7.66 -18.86
CA SER A 33 -9.47 6.28 -19.35
C SER A 33 -8.68 6.12 -20.66
N LYS A 34 -8.79 7.07 -21.58
CA LYS A 34 -8.02 7.07 -22.84
C LYS A 34 -6.52 7.15 -22.58
N ILE A 35 -6.09 7.98 -21.63
CA ILE A 35 -4.67 8.04 -21.25
C ILE A 35 -4.19 6.66 -20.81
N LEU A 36 -4.95 6.02 -19.92
CA LEU A 36 -4.60 4.71 -19.37
C LEU A 36 -4.57 3.62 -20.44
N MET A 37 -5.54 3.59 -21.33
CA MET A 37 -5.55 2.63 -22.46
C MET A 37 -4.35 2.85 -23.38
N ASN A 38 -3.95 4.09 -23.63
CA ASN A 38 -2.74 4.40 -24.40
C ASN A 38 -1.48 3.91 -23.68
N ILE A 39 -1.38 4.12 -22.36
CA ILE A 39 -0.24 3.61 -21.57
C ILE A 39 -0.13 2.10 -21.74
N SER A 40 -1.23 1.36 -21.58
CA SER A 40 -1.25 -0.09 -21.81
C SER A 40 -0.73 -0.46 -23.19
N GLY A 41 -1.20 0.22 -24.22
CA GLY A 41 -0.76 0.00 -25.61
C GLY A 41 0.74 0.22 -25.81
N PHE A 42 1.29 1.30 -25.28
CA PHE A 42 2.72 1.60 -25.39
C PHE A 42 3.59 0.65 -24.57
N LEU A 43 3.13 0.17 -23.43
CA LEU A 43 3.84 -0.86 -22.66
C LEU A 43 4.04 -2.13 -23.49
N VAL A 44 3.03 -2.57 -24.21
CA VAL A 44 3.12 -3.73 -25.10
C VAL A 44 3.99 -3.42 -26.32
N ALA A 45 3.79 -2.26 -26.95
CA ALA A 45 4.54 -1.86 -28.14
C ALA A 45 6.04 -1.68 -27.86
N ARG A 46 6.40 -1.21 -26.67
CA ARG A 46 7.80 -0.96 -26.25
C ARG A 46 8.38 -2.07 -25.37
N LYS A 47 7.75 -3.22 -25.32
CA LYS A 47 8.15 -4.33 -24.45
C LYS A 47 9.64 -4.66 -24.56
N GLN A 48 10.17 -4.80 -25.78
CA GLN A 48 11.56 -5.16 -25.98
C GLN A 48 12.53 -4.09 -25.45
N GLU A 49 12.20 -2.83 -25.65
CA GLU A 49 13.00 -1.71 -25.12
C GLU A 49 13.00 -1.69 -23.59
N ILE A 50 11.84 -1.99 -22.98
CA ILE A 50 11.71 -2.09 -21.53
C ILE A 50 12.56 -3.23 -21.00
N LEU A 51 12.51 -4.41 -21.64
CA LEU A 51 13.33 -5.57 -21.26
C LEU A 51 14.82 -5.30 -21.38
N GLN A 52 15.25 -4.58 -22.40
CA GLN A 52 16.66 -4.18 -22.58
C GLN A 52 17.11 -3.22 -21.48
N ALA A 53 16.31 -2.22 -21.16
CA ALA A 53 16.59 -1.29 -20.05
C ALA A 53 16.64 -2.02 -18.70
N ASN A 54 15.72 -2.95 -18.48
CA ASN A 54 15.69 -3.77 -17.27
C ASN A 54 16.94 -4.63 -17.14
N GLN A 55 17.43 -5.20 -18.24
CA GLN A 55 18.66 -5.99 -18.23
C GLN A 55 19.87 -5.15 -17.80
N LEU A 56 19.94 -3.89 -18.21
CA LEU A 56 21.00 -2.98 -17.77
C LEU A 56 20.99 -2.80 -16.25
N ASP A 57 19.81 -2.60 -15.66
CA ASP A 57 19.65 -2.43 -14.22
C ASP A 57 20.01 -3.72 -13.47
N VAL A 58 19.56 -4.88 -13.97
CA VAL A 58 19.86 -6.19 -13.37
C VAL A 58 21.36 -6.48 -13.40
N ASP A 59 22.02 -6.23 -14.54
CA ASP A 59 23.46 -6.43 -14.69
C ASP A 59 24.24 -5.54 -13.73
N ARG A 60 23.86 -4.28 -13.60
CA ARG A 60 24.50 -3.36 -12.67
C ARG A 60 24.32 -3.82 -11.21
N ALA A 61 23.13 -4.31 -10.85
CA ALA A 61 22.87 -4.84 -9.51
C ALA A 61 23.75 -6.04 -9.19
N LYS A 62 23.93 -6.95 -10.16
CA LYS A 62 24.84 -8.10 -10.02
C LYS A 62 26.29 -7.70 -9.87
N GLN A 63 26.73 -6.70 -10.65
CA GLN A 63 28.08 -6.15 -10.54
C GLN A 63 28.37 -5.52 -9.18
N LYS A 64 27.36 -4.94 -8.56
CA LYS A 64 27.44 -4.34 -7.20
C LYS A 64 27.26 -5.38 -6.09
N ASN A 65 27.13 -6.64 -6.43
CA ASN A 65 26.94 -7.75 -5.48
C ASN A 65 25.71 -7.57 -4.58
N LEU A 66 24.63 -7.03 -5.11
CA LEU A 66 23.37 -6.97 -4.39
C LEU A 66 22.84 -8.37 -4.13
N SER A 67 22.12 -8.56 -3.02
CA SER A 67 21.57 -9.86 -2.66
C SER A 67 20.62 -10.40 -3.73
N ALA A 68 20.51 -11.73 -3.81
CA ALA A 68 19.58 -12.37 -4.76
C ALA A 68 18.13 -11.87 -4.61
N PRO A 69 17.57 -11.69 -3.39
CA PRO A 69 16.25 -11.11 -3.23
C PRO A 69 16.13 -9.68 -3.79
N MET A 70 17.14 -8.85 -3.61
CA MET A 70 17.16 -7.49 -4.15
C MET A 70 17.20 -7.48 -5.67
N VAL A 71 18.03 -8.34 -6.27
CA VAL A 71 18.10 -8.49 -7.74
C VAL A 71 16.75 -8.96 -8.29
N ASN A 72 16.14 -9.94 -7.65
CA ASN A 72 14.84 -10.49 -8.09
C ASN A 72 13.73 -9.44 -8.09
N ARG A 73 13.76 -8.49 -7.16
CA ARG A 73 12.78 -7.39 -7.11
C ARG A 73 12.87 -6.45 -8.31
N LEU A 74 14.04 -6.35 -8.93
CA LEU A 74 14.26 -5.50 -10.09
C LEU A 74 13.77 -6.12 -11.40
N ILE A 75 13.67 -7.44 -11.47
CA ILE A 75 13.45 -8.17 -12.72
C ILE A 75 12.03 -8.00 -13.23
N LEU A 76 11.91 -7.48 -14.45
CA LEU A 76 10.71 -7.56 -15.28
C LEU A 76 10.91 -8.65 -16.34
N THR A 77 9.84 -9.41 -16.57
CA THR A 77 9.78 -10.43 -17.62
C THR A 77 8.74 -10.01 -18.65
N ASP A 78 8.75 -10.66 -19.81
CA ASP A 78 7.72 -10.51 -20.83
C ASP A 78 6.31 -10.64 -20.23
N THR A 79 6.10 -11.70 -19.45
CA THR A 79 4.81 -11.96 -18.78
C THR A 79 4.44 -10.86 -17.78
N LYS A 80 5.40 -10.35 -17.01
CA LYS A 80 5.15 -9.28 -16.05
C LYS A 80 4.76 -7.97 -16.74
N ILE A 81 5.36 -7.66 -17.88
CA ILE A 81 5.00 -6.47 -18.66
C ILE A 81 3.58 -6.60 -19.20
N ASP A 82 3.22 -7.77 -19.74
CA ASP A 82 1.85 -8.03 -20.20
C ASP A 82 0.84 -7.90 -19.07
N GLN A 83 1.17 -8.42 -17.89
CA GLN A 83 0.33 -8.30 -16.71
C GLN A 83 0.18 -6.84 -16.28
N LEU A 84 1.27 -6.08 -16.33
CA LEU A 84 1.25 -4.65 -16.00
C LEU A 84 0.32 -3.88 -16.95
N ALA A 85 0.39 -4.18 -18.25
CA ALA A 85 -0.50 -3.58 -19.24
C ALA A 85 -1.98 -3.93 -18.98
N GLN A 86 -2.27 -5.17 -18.63
CA GLN A 86 -3.62 -5.61 -18.29
C GLN A 86 -4.13 -4.92 -17.02
N ASP A 87 -3.27 -4.74 -16.02
CA ASP A 87 -3.63 -4.06 -14.77
C ASP A 87 -3.99 -2.58 -15.04
N VAL A 88 -3.26 -1.92 -15.93
CA VAL A 88 -3.58 -0.55 -16.36
C VAL A 88 -4.95 -0.49 -17.04
N GLU A 89 -5.27 -1.46 -17.90
CA GLU A 89 -6.59 -1.54 -18.56
C GLU A 89 -7.71 -1.71 -17.52
N LYS A 90 -7.49 -2.52 -16.50
CA LYS A 90 -8.46 -2.68 -15.40
C LYS A 90 -8.69 -1.36 -14.68
N ILE A 91 -7.63 -0.61 -14.41
CA ILE A 91 -7.73 0.71 -13.78
C ILE A 91 -8.51 1.67 -14.68
N ALA A 92 -8.29 1.62 -15.99
CA ALA A 92 -9.02 2.43 -16.97
C ALA A 92 -10.54 2.18 -16.95
N GLN A 93 -10.93 0.95 -16.65
CA GLN A 93 -12.33 0.51 -16.64
C GLN A 93 -13.02 0.67 -15.27
N MET A 94 -12.27 1.06 -14.23
CA MET A 94 -12.85 1.31 -12.91
C MET A 94 -13.82 2.46 -12.93
N ALA A 95 -14.83 2.41 -12.06
CA ALA A 95 -15.75 3.52 -11.86
C ALA A 95 -14.99 4.81 -11.52
N ASP A 96 -15.46 5.93 -12.04
CA ASP A 96 -14.87 7.24 -11.76
C ASP A 96 -14.98 7.56 -10.26
N PRO A 97 -13.87 7.74 -9.54
CA PRO A 97 -13.93 8.08 -8.13
C PRO A 97 -14.26 9.55 -7.86
N LEU A 98 -14.30 10.38 -8.90
CA LEU A 98 -14.51 11.83 -8.80
C LEU A 98 -15.95 12.22 -9.01
N ASN A 99 -16.31 13.39 -8.48
CA ASN A 99 -17.62 14.02 -8.63
C ASN A 99 -18.77 13.13 -8.12
N GLN A 100 -18.48 12.28 -7.16
CA GLN A 100 -19.48 11.45 -6.50
C GLN A 100 -20.09 12.23 -5.34
N GLU A 101 -21.41 12.26 -5.27
CA GLU A 101 -22.10 12.84 -4.13
C GLU A 101 -22.00 11.90 -2.94
N LEU A 102 -21.23 12.30 -1.93
CA LEU A 102 -20.97 11.48 -0.73
C LEU A 102 -22.06 11.68 0.32
N GLU A 103 -22.54 12.91 0.47
CA GLU A 103 -23.59 13.27 1.41
C GLU A 103 -24.40 14.44 0.82
N LYS A 104 -25.67 14.53 1.20
CA LYS A 104 -26.58 15.59 0.80
C LYS A 104 -27.48 15.95 1.98
N TRP A 105 -27.62 17.24 2.27
CA TRP A 105 -28.52 17.72 3.34
C TRP A 105 -28.94 19.16 3.08
N SER A 106 -29.90 19.62 3.89
CA SER A 106 -30.42 20.99 3.83
C SER A 106 -30.38 21.63 5.21
N ASN A 107 -30.15 22.92 5.24
CA ASN A 107 -30.44 23.71 6.43
C ASN A 107 -31.90 24.17 6.36
N THR A 108 -32.74 23.61 7.23
CA THR A 108 -34.18 23.86 7.21
C THR A 108 -34.55 25.28 7.65
N THR A 109 -33.67 25.99 8.35
CA THR A 109 -33.91 27.37 8.83
C THR A 109 -33.76 28.39 7.70
N ASN A 110 -32.74 28.22 6.83
CA ASN A 110 -32.43 29.23 5.79
C ASN A 110 -32.56 28.69 4.37
N GLY A 111 -32.86 27.40 4.19
CA GLY A 111 -33.08 26.77 2.88
C GLY A 111 -31.82 26.43 2.09
N LEU A 112 -30.61 26.62 2.64
CA LEU A 112 -29.39 26.24 1.96
C LEU A 112 -29.35 24.73 1.68
N GLN A 113 -28.95 24.38 0.46
CA GLN A 113 -28.75 22.98 0.03
C GLN A 113 -27.27 22.67 0.02
N PHE A 114 -26.89 21.57 0.63
CA PHE A 114 -25.49 21.12 0.77
C PHE A 114 -25.27 19.80 0.05
N SER A 115 -24.17 19.73 -0.66
CA SER A 115 -23.68 18.48 -1.27
C SER A 115 -22.20 18.36 -0.97
N LYS A 116 -21.80 17.19 -0.46
CA LYS A 116 -20.39 16.83 -0.25
C LYS A 116 -19.96 15.98 -1.43
N VAL A 117 -18.96 16.42 -2.19
CA VAL A 117 -18.59 15.83 -3.48
C VAL A 117 -17.11 15.44 -3.47
N SER A 118 -16.79 14.26 -3.98
CA SER A 118 -15.42 13.80 -4.09
C SER A 118 -14.64 14.57 -5.15
N VAL A 119 -13.39 14.90 -4.82
CA VAL A 119 -12.46 15.64 -5.70
C VAL A 119 -11.06 15.05 -5.58
N PRO A 120 -10.15 15.29 -6.56
CA PRO A 120 -8.76 14.86 -6.41
C PRO A 120 -8.10 15.52 -5.20
N ILE A 121 -7.09 14.84 -4.65
CA ILE A 121 -6.23 15.44 -3.63
C ILE A 121 -5.42 16.60 -4.25
N GLY A 122 -4.84 16.37 -5.43
CA GLY A 122 -4.07 17.38 -6.15
C GLY A 122 -2.79 16.84 -6.75
N VAL A 123 -1.65 17.13 -6.12
CA VAL A 123 -0.33 16.65 -6.52
C VAL A 123 0.17 15.65 -5.47
N ILE A 124 0.51 14.44 -5.93
CA ILE A 124 0.96 13.34 -5.08
C ILE A 124 2.41 13.01 -5.41
N GLY A 125 3.27 13.08 -4.40
CA GLY A 125 4.67 12.64 -4.50
C GLY A 125 4.77 11.16 -4.13
N ILE A 126 5.44 10.38 -4.98
CA ILE A 126 5.63 8.95 -4.76
C ILE A 126 7.13 8.67 -4.72
N ILE A 127 7.61 8.19 -3.57
CA ILE A 127 9.02 7.86 -3.35
C ILE A 127 9.11 6.36 -3.21
N TYR A 128 9.79 5.70 -4.14
CA TYR A 128 9.83 4.24 -4.19
C TYR A 128 11.23 3.68 -4.45
N GLU A 129 11.42 2.43 -4.08
CA GLU A 129 12.67 1.68 -4.21
C GLU A 129 12.43 0.38 -4.94
N SER A 130 13.45 -0.08 -5.67
CA SER A 130 13.67 -1.46 -6.13
C SER A 130 12.54 -2.18 -6.89
N ARG A 131 11.41 -1.54 -7.16
CA ARG A 131 10.27 -2.14 -7.87
C ARG A 131 9.84 -1.26 -9.03
N PRO A 132 10.33 -1.54 -10.24
CA PRO A 132 10.06 -0.67 -11.39
C PRO A 132 8.58 -0.61 -11.79
N ASN A 133 7.80 -1.66 -11.51
CA ASN A 133 6.36 -1.66 -11.77
C ASN A 133 5.62 -0.53 -11.04
N VAL A 134 6.14 -0.02 -9.93
CA VAL A 134 5.53 1.08 -9.17
C VAL A 134 5.41 2.35 -10.01
N THR A 135 6.35 2.59 -10.95
CA THR A 135 6.27 3.72 -11.88
C THR A 135 4.93 3.73 -12.62
N ILE A 136 4.47 2.58 -13.09
CA ILE A 136 3.20 2.46 -13.83
C ILE A 136 2.01 2.39 -12.89
N ASP A 137 2.09 1.56 -11.85
CA ASP A 137 0.98 1.36 -10.91
C ASP A 137 0.58 2.67 -10.24
N ALA A 138 1.56 3.39 -9.72
CA ALA A 138 1.32 4.65 -9.02
C ALA A 138 0.80 5.74 -9.96
N ALA A 139 1.43 5.92 -11.12
CA ALA A 139 0.99 6.89 -12.12
C ALA A 139 -0.44 6.61 -12.59
N SER A 140 -0.76 5.33 -12.81
CA SER A 140 -2.08 4.91 -13.29
C SER A 140 -3.18 5.19 -12.28
N LEU A 141 -2.96 4.87 -11.01
CA LEU A 141 -3.92 5.16 -9.94
C LEU A 141 -4.10 6.66 -9.73
N CYS A 142 -3.02 7.43 -9.80
CA CYS A 142 -3.09 8.89 -9.72
C CYS A 142 -3.87 9.47 -10.91
N LEU A 143 -3.60 9.04 -12.13
CA LEU A 143 -4.35 9.47 -13.31
C LEU A 143 -5.84 9.13 -13.17
N ARG A 144 -6.17 7.92 -12.74
CA ARG A 144 -7.58 7.52 -12.55
C ARG A 144 -8.29 8.39 -11.55
N SER A 145 -7.61 8.79 -10.48
CA SER A 145 -8.17 9.63 -9.42
C SER A 145 -8.03 11.13 -9.68
N GLY A 146 -7.55 11.53 -10.87
CA GLY A 146 -7.42 12.93 -11.26
C GLY A 146 -6.28 13.68 -10.59
N ASN A 147 -5.29 12.96 -10.07
CA ASN A 147 -4.13 13.53 -9.41
C ASN A 147 -2.93 13.59 -10.35
N VAL A 148 -2.18 14.67 -10.27
CA VAL A 148 -0.84 14.76 -10.84
C VAL A 148 0.10 13.99 -9.92
N SER A 149 1.02 13.22 -10.48
CA SER A 149 2.02 12.49 -9.71
C SER A 149 3.43 12.98 -10.00
N ILE A 150 4.26 13.01 -8.96
CA ILE A 150 5.71 13.23 -9.06
C ILE A 150 6.38 11.95 -8.58
N LEU A 151 7.00 11.23 -9.50
CA LEU A 151 7.60 9.93 -9.26
C LEU A 151 9.09 10.08 -9.02
N ARG A 152 9.57 9.57 -7.89
CA ARG A 152 11.01 9.50 -7.59
C ARG A 152 11.35 8.06 -7.22
N GLY A 153 11.96 7.35 -8.16
CA GLY A 153 12.45 6.00 -7.96
C GLY A 153 13.89 5.96 -7.48
N GLY A 154 14.32 4.82 -6.97
CA GLY A 154 15.70 4.59 -6.58
C GLY A 154 16.62 4.41 -7.78
N SER A 155 17.93 4.50 -7.55
CA SER A 155 18.95 4.35 -8.58
C SER A 155 19.03 2.92 -9.13
N GLU A 156 18.57 1.93 -8.37
CA GLU A 156 18.69 0.51 -8.71
C GLU A 156 17.96 0.14 -10.01
N CYS A 157 16.86 0.83 -10.31
CA CYS A 157 16.05 0.55 -11.50
C CYS A 157 15.83 1.80 -12.38
N ILE A 158 16.77 2.71 -12.38
CA ILE A 158 16.63 3.99 -13.08
C ILE A 158 16.41 3.82 -14.59
N GLU A 159 17.13 2.91 -15.25
CA GLU A 159 16.98 2.70 -16.71
C GLU A 159 15.60 2.13 -17.04
N THR A 160 15.13 1.18 -16.25
CA THR A 160 13.77 0.62 -16.38
C THR A 160 12.72 1.70 -16.14
N ASN A 161 12.86 2.46 -15.06
CA ASN A 161 11.91 3.53 -14.72
C ASN A 161 11.82 4.57 -15.82
N LYS A 162 12.95 4.98 -16.39
CA LYS A 162 12.95 5.93 -17.51
C LYS A 162 12.18 5.41 -18.71
N LYS A 163 12.36 4.13 -19.08
CA LYS A 163 11.63 3.53 -20.20
C LYS A 163 10.12 3.44 -19.95
N LEU A 164 9.75 3.04 -18.73
CA LEU A 164 8.33 3.01 -18.35
C LEU A 164 7.73 4.41 -18.37
N TYR A 165 8.45 5.40 -17.87
CA TYR A 165 8.02 6.80 -17.91
C TYR A 165 7.88 7.32 -19.35
N GLU A 166 8.80 6.94 -20.27
CA GLU A 166 8.68 7.28 -21.68
C GLU A 166 7.38 6.76 -22.29
N CYS A 167 6.93 5.57 -21.92
CA CYS A 167 5.64 5.03 -22.36
C CYS A 167 4.48 5.92 -21.90
N ILE A 168 4.54 6.42 -20.65
CA ILE A 168 3.53 7.35 -20.13
C ILE A 168 3.56 8.65 -20.94
N GLN A 169 4.74 9.19 -21.22
CA GLN A 169 4.90 10.44 -21.97
C GLN A 169 4.42 10.29 -23.43
N GLU A 170 4.68 9.16 -24.06
CA GLU A 170 4.16 8.89 -25.40
C GLU A 170 2.63 8.85 -25.42
N ALA A 171 2.03 8.25 -24.38
CA ALA A 171 0.58 8.19 -24.24
C ALA A 171 -0.04 9.59 -24.11
N LEU A 172 0.57 10.46 -23.31
CA LEU A 172 0.13 11.84 -23.15
C LEU A 172 0.31 12.65 -24.42
N LYS A 173 1.45 12.51 -25.07
CA LYS A 173 1.77 13.21 -26.31
C LYS A 173 0.81 12.84 -27.44
N ASP A 174 0.49 11.56 -27.57
CA ASP A 174 -0.45 11.06 -28.58
C ASP A 174 -1.84 11.70 -28.45
N LEU A 175 -2.24 12.05 -27.23
CA LEU A 175 -3.50 12.73 -26.94
C LEU A 175 -3.34 14.26 -26.85
N GLN A 176 -2.16 14.80 -27.14
CA GLN A 176 -1.85 16.23 -27.09
C GLN A 176 -2.12 16.86 -25.71
N LEU A 177 -1.81 16.12 -24.65
CA LEU A 177 -2.02 16.55 -23.28
C LEU A 177 -0.72 17.04 -22.63
N ASN A 178 -0.87 17.78 -21.53
CA ASN A 178 0.24 18.32 -20.75
C ASN A 178 1.14 17.17 -20.26
N PRO A 179 2.46 17.18 -20.61
CA PRO A 179 3.38 16.13 -20.20
C PRO A 179 3.58 16.08 -18.67
N TYR A 180 3.32 17.17 -17.96
CA TYR A 180 3.48 17.26 -16.52
C TYR A 180 2.28 16.71 -15.73
N LEU A 181 1.31 16.10 -16.40
CA LEU A 181 0.26 15.34 -15.71
C LEU A 181 0.86 14.16 -14.94
N VAL A 182 1.99 13.64 -15.41
CA VAL A 182 2.84 12.69 -14.69
C VAL A 182 4.28 13.20 -14.79
N CYS A 183 4.91 13.44 -13.66
CA CYS A 183 6.28 13.92 -13.57
C CYS A 183 7.20 12.81 -13.06
N PHE A 184 8.44 12.80 -13.54
CA PHE A 184 9.45 11.85 -13.10
C PHE A 184 10.76 12.58 -12.82
N VAL A 185 11.32 12.33 -11.63
CA VAL A 185 12.61 12.88 -11.24
C VAL A 185 13.70 11.95 -11.75
N GLU A 186 14.35 12.32 -12.87
CA GLU A 186 15.38 11.51 -13.50
C GLU A 186 16.68 11.46 -12.72
N GLN A 187 16.92 12.47 -11.89
CA GLN A 187 18.11 12.56 -11.07
C GLN A 187 17.93 11.70 -9.81
N THR A 188 18.93 10.91 -9.48
CA THR A 188 18.86 9.98 -8.35
C THR A 188 19.46 10.53 -7.07
N ASP A 189 19.88 11.78 -7.05
CA ASP A 189 20.43 12.42 -5.85
C ASP A 189 19.38 12.47 -4.73
N ARG A 190 19.80 12.09 -3.53
CA ARG A 190 18.91 12.05 -2.35
C ARG A 190 18.40 13.41 -1.91
N THR A 191 19.05 14.51 -2.33
CA THR A 191 18.56 15.86 -2.03
C THR A 191 17.19 16.12 -2.60
N TYR A 192 16.82 15.49 -3.73
CA TYR A 192 15.47 15.61 -4.30
C TYR A 192 14.40 14.99 -3.40
N VAL A 193 14.73 13.94 -2.66
CA VAL A 193 13.84 13.39 -1.65
C VAL A 193 13.59 14.44 -0.57
N GLN A 194 14.65 15.08 -0.05
CA GLN A 194 14.51 16.11 0.98
C GLN A 194 13.70 17.31 0.49
N GLU A 195 13.95 17.76 -0.74
CA GLU A 195 13.19 18.86 -1.34
C GLU A 195 11.72 18.51 -1.50
N LEU A 196 11.41 17.28 -1.91
CA LEU A 196 10.04 16.80 -2.04
C LEU A 196 9.32 16.78 -0.68
N LEU A 197 10.00 16.32 0.37
CA LEU A 197 9.46 16.28 1.74
C LEU A 197 9.17 17.69 2.30
N GLN A 198 9.83 18.71 1.79
CA GLN A 198 9.68 20.11 2.23
C GLN A 198 8.75 20.93 1.33
N ALA A 199 8.12 20.32 0.33
CA ALA A 199 7.38 21.03 -0.72
C ALA A 199 5.92 21.34 -0.33
N GLU A 200 5.71 21.88 0.87
CA GLU A 200 4.38 22.35 1.30
C GLU A 200 3.79 23.34 0.31
N GLY A 201 2.48 23.24 0.04
CA GLY A 201 1.79 24.10 -0.89
C GLY A 201 1.97 23.75 -2.35
N LYS A 202 2.89 22.86 -2.70
CA LYS A 202 3.13 22.37 -4.06
C LYS A 202 2.85 20.89 -4.21
N VAL A 203 3.12 20.11 -3.15
CA VAL A 203 2.79 18.69 -3.06
C VAL A 203 1.81 18.51 -1.90
N ASP A 204 0.73 17.81 -2.15
CA ASP A 204 -0.35 17.68 -1.18
C ASP A 204 -0.21 16.45 -0.28
N VAL A 205 0.33 15.36 -0.82
CA VAL A 205 0.53 14.09 -0.10
C VAL A 205 1.76 13.40 -0.65
N ILE A 206 2.48 12.70 0.22
CA ILE A 206 3.59 11.81 -0.15
C ILE A 206 3.25 10.38 0.23
N ILE A 207 3.49 9.46 -0.70
CA ILE A 207 3.28 8.03 -0.51
C ILE A 207 4.63 7.32 -0.69
N PRO A 208 5.23 6.79 0.38
CA PRO A 208 6.44 6.00 0.27
C PRO A 208 6.13 4.55 -0.10
N ARG A 209 7.01 3.96 -0.92
CA ARG A 209 6.98 2.55 -1.31
C ARG A 209 8.39 1.98 -1.20
N GLY A 210 8.75 1.49 -0.03
CA GLY A 210 10.09 0.98 0.21
C GLY A 210 10.24 0.36 1.58
N GLY A 211 11.47 0.18 2.01
CA GLY A 211 11.79 -0.43 3.29
C GLY A 211 11.58 0.50 4.49
N LYS A 212 11.69 -0.08 5.67
CA LYS A 212 11.49 0.60 6.95
C LYS A 212 12.35 1.87 7.08
N SER A 213 13.60 1.83 6.62
CA SER A 213 14.52 2.98 6.69
C SER A 213 14.01 4.18 5.89
N LEU A 214 13.52 3.97 4.68
CA LEU A 214 12.94 5.03 3.86
C LEU A 214 11.72 5.63 4.53
N ILE A 215 10.81 4.79 5.00
CA ILE A 215 9.56 5.22 5.63
C ILE A 215 9.87 6.01 6.91
N GLN A 216 10.84 5.58 7.71
CA GLN A 216 11.26 6.29 8.91
C GLN A 216 11.84 7.67 8.58
N THR A 217 12.68 7.76 7.56
CA THR A 217 13.25 9.04 7.09
C THR A 217 12.14 10.01 6.69
N ILE A 218 11.15 9.52 5.96
CA ILE A 218 10.01 10.32 5.52
C ILE A 218 9.19 10.77 6.73
N THR A 219 8.90 9.85 7.64
CA THR A 219 8.14 10.15 8.87
C THR A 219 8.81 11.24 9.70
N ASP A 220 10.13 11.19 9.83
CA ASP A 220 10.89 12.14 10.67
C ASP A 220 11.05 13.52 10.01
N ASN A 221 11.01 13.62 8.68
CA ASN A 221 11.43 14.82 7.97
C ASN A 221 10.34 15.48 7.12
N SER A 222 9.22 14.82 6.86
CA SER A 222 8.20 15.36 5.96
C SER A 222 7.39 16.48 6.59
N ARG A 223 7.30 17.60 5.89
CA ARG A 223 6.32 18.67 6.16
C ARG A 223 5.03 18.48 5.36
N VAL A 224 5.04 17.58 4.41
CA VAL A 224 3.88 17.21 3.59
C VAL A 224 3.18 16.02 4.26
N PRO A 225 1.84 15.98 4.32
CA PRO A 225 1.12 14.82 4.83
C PRO A 225 1.51 13.54 4.09
N THR A 226 1.49 12.41 4.78
CA THR A 226 1.90 11.12 4.21
C THR A 226 0.79 10.08 4.31
N ILE A 227 0.73 9.17 3.34
CA ILE A 227 -0.07 7.94 3.40
C ILE A 227 0.91 6.78 3.45
N LYS A 228 0.99 6.12 4.60
CA LYS A 228 2.02 5.11 4.84
C LYS A 228 1.64 4.11 5.91
N HIS A 229 2.40 3.03 5.98
CA HIS A 229 2.55 2.21 7.18
C HIS A 229 4.04 1.91 7.39
N LEU A 230 4.45 1.76 8.64
CA LEU A 230 5.85 1.51 8.97
C LEU A 230 6.16 0.02 8.95
N GLU A 231 5.34 -0.79 9.61
CA GLU A 231 5.50 -2.23 9.76
C GLU A 231 4.16 -2.94 9.65
N GLY A 232 4.18 -4.23 9.28
CA GLY A 232 3.05 -5.12 9.34
C GLY A 232 3.28 -6.20 10.39
N ILE A 233 2.86 -5.94 11.63
CA ILE A 233 2.92 -6.92 12.71
C ILE A 233 1.52 -7.48 12.88
N CYS A 234 1.13 -8.39 11.99
CA CYS A 234 -0.21 -8.95 11.93
C CYS A 234 -0.34 -10.14 12.87
N HIS A 235 -1.53 -10.30 13.45
CA HIS A 235 -1.86 -11.37 14.39
C HIS A 235 -2.95 -12.26 13.85
N THR A 236 -2.87 -13.53 14.19
CA THR A 236 -3.97 -14.49 14.06
C THR A 236 -4.29 -15.01 15.46
N ILE A 237 -5.57 -14.92 15.83
CA ILE A 237 -6.07 -15.43 17.11
C ILE A 237 -6.80 -16.74 16.83
N TRP A 238 -6.34 -17.81 17.44
CA TRP A 238 -7.00 -19.11 17.42
C TRP A 238 -7.79 -19.25 18.70
N ASP A 239 -9.06 -18.88 18.65
CA ASP A 239 -9.95 -18.80 19.79
C ASP A 239 -10.47 -20.17 20.21
N GLU A 240 -11.09 -20.20 21.39
CA GLU A 240 -11.69 -21.39 21.99
C GLU A 240 -12.66 -22.09 21.02
N GLY A 241 -12.56 -23.40 20.94
CA GLY A 241 -13.50 -24.22 20.19
C GLY A 241 -13.38 -24.17 18.67
N TYR A 242 -12.52 -23.35 18.12
CA TYR A 242 -12.33 -23.29 16.67
C TYR A 242 -11.58 -24.54 16.19
N PRO A 243 -12.12 -25.28 15.18
CA PRO A 243 -11.57 -26.57 14.79
C PRO A 243 -10.15 -26.49 14.27
N LYS A 244 -9.31 -27.45 14.67
CA LYS A 244 -7.89 -27.49 14.31
C LYS A 244 -7.64 -27.57 12.79
N ASP A 245 -8.48 -28.28 12.05
CA ASP A 245 -8.31 -28.43 10.60
C ASP A 245 -8.46 -27.10 9.87
N GLN A 246 -9.48 -26.33 10.26
CA GLN A 246 -9.72 -25.00 9.70
C GLN A 246 -8.62 -24.03 10.17
N ALA A 247 -8.24 -24.10 11.44
CA ALA A 247 -7.16 -23.27 11.99
C ALA A 247 -5.84 -23.53 11.26
N GLN A 248 -5.48 -24.81 11.04
CA GLN A 248 -4.25 -25.15 10.33
C GLN A 248 -4.24 -24.52 8.92
N SER A 249 -5.31 -24.67 8.16
CA SER A 249 -5.38 -24.15 6.79
C SER A 249 -5.23 -22.64 6.74
N ILE A 250 -5.90 -21.92 7.63
CA ILE A 250 -5.85 -20.44 7.65
C ILE A 250 -4.50 -19.97 8.15
N ILE A 251 -3.98 -20.54 9.22
CA ILE A 251 -2.68 -20.14 9.81
C ILE A 251 -1.53 -20.45 8.83
N HIS A 252 -1.57 -21.62 8.18
CA HIS A 252 -0.60 -21.96 7.13
C HIS A 252 -0.60 -20.89 6.03
N ASN A 253 -1.75 -20.57 5.50
CA ASN A 253 -1.88 -19.54 4.45
C ASN A 253 -1.43 -18.17 4.95
N ALA A 254 -1.86 -17.77 6.13
CA ALA A 254 -1.55 -16.45 6.70
C ALA A 254 -0.06 -16.23 6.90
N LYS A 255 0.70 -17.26 7.25
CA LYS A 255 2.14 -17.14 7.47
C LYS A 255 2.98 -17.51 6.25
N LEU A 256 2.59 -18.55 5.51
CA LEU A 256 3.49 -19.21 4.56
C LEU A 256 3.17 -18.97 3.08
N ARG A 257 1.97 -18.48 2.74
CA ARG A 257 1.65 -18.17 1.35
C ARG A 257 2.70 -17.21 0.76
N ARG A 258 2.94 -16.10 1.43
CA ARG A 258 4.01 -15.14 1.13
C ARG A 258 4.49 -14.54 2.45
N PRO A 259 5.49 -15.13 3.07
CA PRO A 259 5.96 -14.67 4.39
C PRO A 259 6.61 -13.28 4.36
N GLU A 260 7.04 -12.83 3.18
CA GLU A 260 7.72 -11.56 2.97
C GLU A 260 6.81 -10.33 2.81
N ILE A 261 5.49 -10.50 2.81
CA ILE A 261 4.56 -9.37 2.69
C ILE A 261 4.11 -8.85 4.05
N CYS A 262 3.72 -7.58 4.10
CA CYS A 262 3.29 -6.92 5.35
C CYS A 262 2.00 -7.48 5.94
N GLY A 263 1.17 -8.16 5.13
CA GLY A 263 -0.05 -8.83 5.57
C GLY A 263 0.17 -10.23 6.14
N ALA A 264 1.40 -10.74 6.14
CA ALA A 264 1.69 -12.04 6.72
C ALA A 264 1.53 -12.01 8.24
N THR A 265 0.97 -13.08 8.82
CA THR A 265 0.88 -13.21 10.27
C THR A 265 2.26 -13.37 10.89
N GLU A 266 2.57 -12.54 11.88
CA GLU A 266 3.84 -12.58 12.59
C GLU A 266 3.71 -13.17 13.99
N THR A 267 2.52 -13.07 14.59
CA THR A 267 2.21 -13.64 15.91
C THR A 267 0.91 -14.43 15.86
N LEU A 268 0.95 -15.64 16.42
CA LEU A 268 -0.20 -16.50 16.63
C LEU A 268 -0.54 -16.56 18.12
N LEU A 269 -1.78 -16.23 18.48
CA LEU A 269 -2.31 -16.30 19.83
C LEU A 269 -3.25 -17.50 19.93
N ILE A 270 -2.93 -18.46 20.78
CA ILE A 270 -3.67 -19.72 20.91
C ILE A 270 -4.40 -19.76 22.25
N HIS A 271 -5.71 -19.96 22.22
CA HIS A 271 -6.50 -20.13 23.45
C HIS A 271 -6.04 -21.35 24.22
N SER A 272 -5.91 -21.22 25.54
CA SER A 272 -5.41 -22.25 26.44
C SER A 272 -6.26 -23.53 26.49
N SER A 273 -7.50 -23.49 26.00
CA SER A 273 -8.38 -24.66 25.93
C SER A 273 -7.98 -25.68 24.88
N HIS A 274 -7.14 -25.30 23.91
CA HIS A 274 -6.69 -26.24 22.88
C HIS A 274 -5.69 -27.25 23.48
N SER A 275 -5.87 -28.52 23.13
CA SER A 275 -5.00 -29.61 23.60
C SER A 275 -3.60 -29.49 22.99
N ALA A 276 -2.61 -30.06 23.68
CA ALA A 276 -1.25 -30.17 23.16
C ALA A 276 -1.23 -30.87 21.79
N GLU A 277 -2.10 -31.85 21.58
CA GLU A 277 -2.22 -32.58 20.29
C GLU A 277 -2.73 -31.66 19.18
N ASP A 278 -3.75 -30.85 19.44
CA ASP A 278 -4.33 -29.92 18.47
C ASP A 278 -3.35 -28.79 18.14
N ILE A 279 -2.63 -28.30 19.12
CA ILE A 279 -1.55 -27.31 18.95
C ILE A 279 -0.44 -27.88 18.08
N ALA A 280 -0.01 -29.14 18.36
CA ALA A 280 1.01 -29.81 17.57
C ALA A 280 0.56 -30.02 16.12
N TYR A 281 -0.72 -30.35 15.89
CA TYR A 281 -1.27 -30.50 14.55
C TYR A 281 -1.09 -29.23 13.70
N VAL A 282 -1.31 -28.05 14.28
CA VAL A 282 -1.14 -26.78 13.60
C VAL A 282 0.33 -26.37 13.48
N LEU A 283 1.11 -26.49 14.55
CA LEU A 283 2.49 -26.02 14.56
C LEU A 283 3.47 -26.97 13.82
N ASP A 284 3.22 -28.28 13.83
CA ASP A 284 4.02 -29.23 13.05
C ASP A 284 3.90 -28.98 11.55
N ASP A 285 2.72 -28.56 11.08
CA ASP A 285 2.52 -28.14 9.71
C ASP A 285 3.43 -26.98 9.34
N LEU A 286 3.50 -25.96 10.18
CA LEU A 286 4.39 -24.81 9.97
C LEU A 286 5.87 -25.24 9.99
N LYS A 287 6.26 -26.07 10.94
CA LYS A 287 7.63 -26.61 11.02
C LYS A 287 8.01 -27.42 9.81
N SER A 288 7.09 -28.23 9.28
CA SER A 288 7.33 -29.05 8.09
C SER A 288 7.70 -28.23 6.86
N GLN A 289 7.33 -26.95 6.83
CA GLN A 289 7.65 -26.00 5.78
C GLN A 289 8.88 -25.13 6.11
N GLY A 290 9.60 -25.46 7.18
CA GLY A 290 10.78 -24.72 7.61
C GLY A 290 10.50 -23.47 8.45
N CYS A 291 9.28 -23.33 9.00
CA CYS A 291 8.94 -22.18 9.84
C CYS A 291 9.47 -22.38 11.27
N GLU A 292 10.23 -21.41 11.76
CA GLU A 292 10.74 -21.37 13.12
C GLU A 292 9.63 -20.97 14.09
N ILE A 293 9.42 -21.76 15.14
CA ILE A 293 8.43 -21.50 16.18
C ILE A 293 9.10 -20.84 17.38
N ILE A 294 8.76 -19.60 17.63
CA ILE A 294 9.28 -18.78 18.72
C ILE A 294 8.17 -18.69 19.77
N GLY A 295 8.31 -19.41 20.87
CA GLY A 295 7.19 -19.64 21.79
C GLY A 295 7.36 -19.02 23.16
N CYS A 296 6.22 -18.66 23.76
CA CYS A 296 6.18 -18.28 25.18
C CYS A 296 6.46 -19.48 26.07
N GLU A 297 6.72 -19.23 27.36
CA GLU A 297 7.02 -20.25 28.35
C GLU A 297 5.89 -21.29 28.48
N ARG A 298 4.63 -20.87 28.46
CA ARG A 298 3.46 -21.78 28.52
C ARG A 298 3.42 -22.71 27.32
N LEU A 299 3.72 -22.22 26.13
CA LEU A 299 3.76 -23.05 24.92
C LEU A 299 4.90 -24.08 25.04
N ALA A 300 6.06 -23.68 25.53
CA ALA A 300 7.21 -24.56 25.71
C ALA A 300 6.91 -25.77 26.61
N GLN A 301 5.96 -25.65 27.52
CA GLN A 301 5.51 -26.77 28.37
C GLN A 301 4.64 -27.78 27.60
N LEU A 302 4.02 -27.37 26.51
CA LEU A 302 3.08 -28.19 25.73
C LEU A 302 3.65 -28.67 24.40
N TYR A 303 4.68 -27.99 23.89
CA TYR A 303 5.17 -28.17 22.54
C TYR A 303 6.68 -27.90 22.46
N SER A 304 7.38 -28.61 21.59
CA SER A 304 8.81 -28.40 21.37
C SER A 304 9.05 -27.20 20.47
N ILE A 305 9.26 -26.05 21.07
CA ILE A 305 9.56 -24.79 20.36
C ILE A 305 11.01 -24.75 19.87
N ASP A 306 11.31 -23.90 18.90
CA ASP A 306 12.67 -23.74 18.38
C ASP A 306 13.52 -22.83 19.28
N ARG A 307 12.93 -21.79 19.81
CA ARG A 307 13.55 -20.93 20.82
C ARG A 307 12.51 -20.21 21.68
N PRO A 308 12.87 -19.79 22.90
CA PRO A 308 11.98 -18.97 23.73
C PRO A 308 11.76 -17.60 23.11
N ALA A 309 10.51 -17.08 23.21
CA ALA A 309 10.20 -15.71 22.83
C ALA A 309 10.74 -14.73 23.86
N GLU A 310 11.33 -13.66 23.37
CA GLU A 310 11.73 -12.50 24.17
C GLU A 310 10.72 -11.38 23.94
N GLU A 311 10.77 -10.33 24.76
CA GLU A 311 9.83 -9.20 24.66
C GLU A 311 9.82 -8.59 23.25
N GLU A 312 10.97 -8.47 22.62
CA GLU A 312 11.14 -7.92 21.28
C GLU A 312 10.42 -8.72 20.19
N ASP A 313 10.28 -10.04 20.38
CA ASP A 313 9.63 -10.91 19.40
C ASP A 313 8.18 -10.53 19.16
N TRP A 314 7.47 -10.04 20.19
CA TRP A 314 6.07 -9.66 20.08
C TRP A 314 5.84 -8.42 19.22
N SER A 315 6.86 -7.61 19.03
CA SER A 315 6.83 -6.41 18.18
C SER A 315 7.75 -6.51 16.96
N THR A 316 8.07 -7.73 16.52
CA THR A 316 8.94 -7.98 15.38
C THR A 316 8.15 -8.36 14.13
N GLU A 317 8.42 -7.66 13.04
CA GLU A 317 8.02 -8.07 11.70
C GLU A 317 9.14 -8.93 11.11
N TYR A 318 8.95 -10.24 11.08
CA TYR A 318 10.01 -11.17 10.62
C TYR A 318 10.21 -11.15 9.11
N LEU A 319 9.12 -11.03 8.34
CA LEU A 319 9.12 -11.12 6.87
C LEU A 319 9.80 -12.39 6.36
N ASP A 320 9.70 -13.45 7.13
CA ASP A 320 10.41 -14.73 6.90
C ASP A 320 9.58 -15.87 7.50
N LYS A 321 10.04 -17.08 7.32
CA LYS A 321 9.44 -18.28 7.92
C LYS A 321 9.79 -18.38 9.42
N LYS A 322 9.28 -17.42 10.16
CA LYS A 322 9.39 -17.30 11.62
C LYS A 322 8.07 -16.79 12.16
N ILE A 323 7.62 -17.31 13.28
CA ILE A 323 6.37 -16.89 13.89
C ILE A 323 6.51 -16.92 15.43
N SER A 324 6.03 -15.86 16.07
CA SER A 324 5.88 -15.82 17.52
C SER A 324 4.56 -16.48 17.90
N VAL A 325 4.55 -17.31 18.94
CA VAL A 325 3.35 -18.03 19.38
C VAL A 325 3.18 -17.89 20.89
N LYS A 326 2.00 -17.48 21.31
CA LYS A 326 1.65 -17.27 22.72
C LYS A 326 0.34 -17.97 23.08
N ILE A 327 0.29 -18.56 24.27
CA ILE A 327 -0.94 -19.09 24.86
C ILE A 327 -1.65 -17.98 25.61
N VAL A 328 -2.95 -17.85 25.38
CA VAL A 328 -3.82 -16.85 26.02
C VAL A 328 -5.04 -17.54 26.63
N ASP A 329 -5.66 -16.92 27.65
CA ASP A 329 -6.75 -17.53 28.38
C ASP A 329 -8.14 -17.13 27.89
N ASN A 330 -8.26 -16.02 27.18
CA ASN A 330 -9.55 -15.53 26.70
C ASN A 330 -9.35 -14.51 25.58
N ILE A 331 -10.47 -14.12 24.95
CA ILE A 331 -10.43 -13.14 23.84
C ILE A 331 -9.95 -11.76 24.30
N GLU A 332 -10.26 -11.39 25.54
CA GLU A 332 -9.86 -10.11 26.12
C GLU A 332 -8.33 -10.02 26.19
N GLU A 333 -7.66 -11.07 26.64
CA GLU A 333 -6.20 -11.15 26.68
C GLU A 333 -5.59 -11.08 25.27
N SER A 334 -6.21 -11.76 24.30
CA SER A 334 -5.77 -11.70 22.90
C SER A 334 -5.84 -10.28 22.35
N VAL A 335 -6.95 -9.60 22.54
CA VAL A 335 -7.15 -8.23 22.05
C VAL A 335 -6.21 -7.25 22.75
N ASP A 336 -6.00 -7.41 24.05
CA ASP A 336 -5.05 -6.58 24.82
C ASP A 336 -3.62 -6.75 24.26
N HIS A 337 -3.21 -7.99 23.98
CA HIS A 337 -1.91 -8.27 23.38
C HIS A 337 -1.78 -7.58 22.02
N VAL A 338 -2.78 -7.76 21.16
CA VAL A 338 -2.79 -7.14 19.83
C VAL A 338 -2.70 -5.62 19.93
N ASN A 339 -3.53 -4.99 20.76
CA ASN A 339 -3.53 -3.53 20.91
C ASN A 339 -2.21 -2.99 21.47
N HIS A 340 -1.49 -3.78 22.25
CA HIS A 340 -0.21 -3.39 22.83
C HIS A 340 0.95 -3.48 21.80
N TYR A 341 0.99 -4.55 21.00
CA TYR A 341 2.14 -4.86 20.15
C TYR A 341 1.92 -4.60 18.67
N ALA A 342 0.67 -4.52 18.20
CA ALA A 342 0.38 -4.41 16.78
C ALA A 342 0.83 -3.09 16.18
N SER A 343 1.15 -3.15 14.89
CA SER A 343 1.44 -1.98 14.07
C SER A 343 0.19 -1.23 13.60
N GLY A 344 -1.00 -1.79 13.85
CA GLY A 344 -2.27 -1.24 13.38
C GLY A 344 -2.65 -1.68 11.95
N HIS A 345 -2.03 -2.71 11.44
CA HIS A 345 -2.23 -3.18 10.05
C HIS A 345 -3.43 -4.12 9.94
N THR A 346 -3.24 -5.40 10.16
CA THR A 346 -4.25 -6.43 9.93
C THR A 346 -4.22 -7.49 11.01
N GLU A 347 -5.39 -7.84 11.52
CA GLU A 347 -5.56 -8.88 12.53
C GLU A 347 -6.70 -9.82 12.11
N SER A 348 -6.57 -11.11 12.43
CA SER A 348 -7.62 -12.10 12.17
C SER A 348 -7.99 -12.88 13.42
N CYS A 349 -9.28 -13.05 13.65
CA CYS A 349 -9.80 -13.86 14.74
C CYS A 349 -10.51 -15.08 14.18
N LEU A 350 -9.99 -16.27 14.53
CA LEU A 350 -10.58 -17.56 14.17
C LEU A 350 -11.47 -18.00 15.32
N THR A 351 -12.75 -17.86 15.15
CA THR A 351 -13.74 -18.17 16.19
C THR A 351 -15.11 -18.52 15.61
N ASN A 352 -15.83 -19.40 16.32
CA ASN A 352 -17.24 -19.68 16.07
C ASN A 352 -18.15 -19.02 17.13
N SER A 353 -17.57 -18.26 18.05
CA SER A 353 -18.29 -17.54 19.11
C SER A 353 -18.69 -16.14 18.63
N ASN A 354 -20.00 -15.87 18.57
CA ASN A 354 -20.49 -14.52 18.26
C ASN A 354 -20.03 -13.48 19.28
N GLN A 355 -19.92 -13.88 20.54
CA GLN A 355 -19.45 -12.99 21.61
C GLN A 355 -17.99 -12.62 21.39
N SER A 356 -17.13 -13.58 21.08
CA SER A 356 -15.70 -13.34 20.82
C SER A 356 -15.47 -12.44 19.61
N ILE A 357 -16.16 -12.69 18.50
CA ILE A 357 -15.96 -11.88 17.30
C ILE A 357 -16.47 -10.44 17.47
N GLN A 358 -17.58 -10.27 18.18
CA GLN A 358 -18.08 -8.93 18.47
C GLN A 358 -17.11 -8.16 19.37
N TYR A 359 -16.57 -8.83 20.39
CA TYR A 359 -15.55 -8.22 21.27
C TYR A 359 -14.32 -7.81 20.47
N PHE A 360 -13.83 -8.69 19.61
CA PHE A 360 -12.68 -8.43 18.74
C PHE A 360 -12.93 -7.24 17.82
N PHE A 361 -14.04 -7.23 17.10
CA PHE A 361 -14.37 -6.13 16.19
C PHE A 361 -14.54 -4.79 16.89
N GLN A 362 -15.10 -4.80 18.12
CA GLN A 362 -15.33 -3.58 18.88
C GLN A 362 -14.05 -3.02 19.49
N ASN A 363 -13.18 -3.87 20.01
CA ASN A 363 -12.07 -3.45 20.88
C ASN A 363 -10.69 -3.46 20.21
N CYS A 364 -10.50 -4.19 19.12
CA CYS A 364 -9.25 -4.18 18.39
C CYS A 364 -9.16 -2.93 17.52
N LYS A 365 -8.01 -2.24 17.54
CA LYS A 365 -7.84 -0.90 16.96
C LYS A 365 -7.17 -0.89 15.60
N SER A 366 -6.75 -2.02 15.07
CA SER A 366 -6.06 -2.09 13.78
C SER A 366 -6.97 -1.71 12.62
N ALA A 367 -6.37 -1.36 11.49
CA ALA A 367 -7.09 -0.85 10.32
C ALA A 367 -7.98 -1.92 9.67
N ILE A 368 -7.51 -3.17 9.64
CA ILE A 368 -8.22 -4.29 9.02
C ILE A 368 -8.42 -5.37 10.06
N LEU A 369 -9.67 -5.75 10.29
CA LEU A 369 -10.05 -6.83 11.19
C LEU A 369 -10.79 -7.90 10.42
N MET A 370 -10.31 -9.14 10.49
CA MET A 370 -10.87 -10.27 9.76
C MET A 370 -11.45 -11.31 10.69
N HIS A 371 -12.50 -11.96 10.26
CA HIS A 371 -13.13 -13.08 10.94
C HIS A 371 -13.01 -14.33 10.08
N ASN A 372 -12.36 -15.37 10.60
CA ASN A 372 -12.21 -16.65 9.94
C ASN A 372 -11.62 -16.56 8.52
N ALA A 373 -10.64 -15.70 8.37
CA ALA A 373 -9.96 -15.46 7.10
C ALA A 373 -8.46 -15.22 7.32
N SER A 374 -7.67 -15.55 6.33
CA SER A 374 -6.23 -15.31 6.33
C SER A 374 -5.90 -13.82 6.25
N THR A 375 -4.94 -13.36 7.02
CA THR A 375 -4.43 -11.97 6.93
C THR A 375 -3.83 -11.64 5.57
N GLN A 376 -3.53 -12.64 4.75
CA GLN A 376 -3.04 -12.48 3.37
C GLN A 376 -4.06 -11.80 2.44
N PHE A 377 -5.33 -11.77 2.81
CA PHE A 377 -6.36 -11.03 2.07
C PHE A 377 -6.27 -9.51 2.25
N ALA A 378 -5.33 -9.00 3.02
CA ALA A 378 -5.09 -7.57 3.15
C ALA A 378 -4.43 -7.03 1.86
N ASP A 379 -5.23 -6.89 0.83
CA ASP A 379 -4.81 -6.55 -0.53
C ASP A 379 -5.94 -5.81 -1.26
N GLY A 380 -5.58 -4.76 -1.99
CA GLY A 380 -6.56 -3.94 -2.71
C GLY A 380 -7.35 -4.70 -3.76
N GLY A 381 -6.72 -5.68 -4.42
CA GLY A 381 -7.40 -6.55 -5.38
C GLY A 381 -8.48 -7.39 -4.71
N GLU A 382 -8.14 -8.03 -3.58
CA GLU A 382 -9.07 -8.85 -2.81
C GLU A 382 -10.20 -8.01 -2.18
N PHE A 383 -9.93 -6.74 -1.85
CA PHE A 383 -10.94 -5.82 -1.32
C PHE A 383 -11.87 -5.25 -2.40
N GLY A 384 -11.65 -5.61 -3.67
CA GLY A 384 -12.44 -5.08 -4.77
C GLY A 384 -12.08 -3.65 -5.18
N PHE A 385 -10.91 -3.16 -4.78
CA PHE A 385 -10.44 -1.82 -5.13
C PHE A 385 -9.68 -1.79 -6.48
N GLY A 386 -9.56 -2.94 -7.14
CA GLY A 386 -8.88 -3.10 -8.43
C GLY A 386 -7.38 -3.20 -8.28
N ALA A 387 -6.76 -2.14 -7.78
CA ALA A 387 -5.32 -2.06 -7.50
C ALA A 387 -5.08 -1.24 -6.24
N GLU A 388 -3.86 -1.29 -5.71
CA GLU A 388 -3.48 -0.47 -4.55
C GLU A 388 -2.14 0.21 -4.80
N ILE A 389 -2.00 1.41 -4.24
CA ILE A 389 -0.73 2.15 -4.23
C ILE A 389 0.06 1.90 -2.94
N GLY A 390 -0.57 1.32 -1.96
CA GLY A 390 -0.02 0.96 -0.65
C GLY A 390 -1.12 0.61 0.32
N ILE A 391 -0.73 0.39 1.58
CA ILE A 391 -1.65 0.15 2.69
C ILE A 391 -1.34 1.21 3.75
N SER A 392 -2.39 1.83 4.31
CA SER A 392 -2.24 2.84 5.35
C SER A 392 -2.70 2.29 6.70
N THR A 393 -1.90 2.54 7.73
CA THR A 393 -2.26 2.26 9.13
C THR A 393 -2.59 3.53 9.89
N ASP A 394 -2.59 4.69 9.22
CA ASP A 394 -2.97 5.96 9.80
C ASP A 394 -4.48 5.99 10.11
N LYS A 395 -4.88 6.92 10.97
CA LYS A 395 -6.30 7.08 11.34
C LYS A 395 -6.97 8.24 10.62
N LEU A 396 -6.19 9.21 10.17
CA LEU A 396 -6.70 10.37 9.43
C LEU A 396 -6.67 10.07 7.94
N HIS A 397 -7.73 10.43 7.26
CA HIS A 397 -8.00 10.31 5.83
C HIS A 397 -8.29 8.88 5.39
N VAL A 398 -7.27 8.00 5.22
CA VAL A 398 -7.47 6.66 4.67
C VAL A 398 -6.83 5.60 5.55
N ARG A 399 -7.47 4.43 5.61
CA ARG A 399 -6.98 3.25 6.33
C ARG A 399 -7.11 2.01 5.46
N GLY A 400 -6.19 1.05 5.63
CA GLY A 400 -6.17 -0.18 4.86
C GLY A 400 -5.61 0.01 3.45
N PRO A 401 -5.97 -0.87 2.49
CA PRO A 401 -5.49 -0.76 1.12
C PRO A 401 -5.95 0.54 0.46
N VAL A 402 -5.02 1.21 -0.23
CA VAL A 402 -5.26 2.53 -0.86
C VAL A 402 -5.36 2.36 -2.37
N GLY A 403 -6.58 2.36 -2.88
CA GLY A 403 -6.88 2.33 -4.30
C GLY A 403 -7.21 3.72 -4.85
N ALA A 404 -7.68 3.79 -6.10
CA ALA A 404 -7.98 5.06 -6.76
C ALA A 404 -8.99 5.92 -5.98
N LYS A 405 -10.07 5.32 -5.46
CA LYS A 405 -11.09 6.04 -4.70
C LYS A 405 -10.57 6.65 -3.40
N HIS A 406 -9.47 6.16 -2.87
CA HIS A 406 -8.86 6.64 -1.64
C HIS A 406 -7.89 7.80 -1.88
N LEU A 407 -7.52 8.07 -3.13
CA LEU A 407 -6.70 9.21 -3.54
C LEU A 407 -7.56 10.42 -3.88
N THR A 408 -8.67 10.54 -3.17
CA THR A 408 -9.62 11.64 -3.30
C THR A 408 -9.82 12.31 -1.95
N THR A 409 -10.31 13.55 -2.00
CA THR A 409 -10.84 14.24 -0.85
C THR A 409 -12.22 14.74 -1.22
N PHE A 410 -12.75 15.75 -0.56
CA PHE A 410 -14.08 16.27 -0.85
C PHE A 410 -14.10 17.78 -0.79
N LYS A 411 -15.12 18.35 -1.40
CA LYS A 411 -15.49 19.75 -1.22
C LYS A 411 -16.99 19.84 -0.96
N TYR A 412 -17.41 20.93 -0.37
CA TYR A 412 -18.82 21.24 -0.18
C TYR A 412 -19.31 22.15 -1.30
N GLN A 413 -20.44 21.78 -1.91
CA GLN A 413 -21.16 22.61 -2.85
C GLN A 413 -22.44 23.10 -2.15
N VAL A 414 -22.59 24.40 -2.01
CA VAL A 414 -23.70 25.00 -1.26
C VAL A 414 -24.49 25.87 -2.19
N THR A 415 -25.80 25.62 -2.30
CA THR A 415 -26.70 26.40 -3.13
C THR A 415 -27.74 27.13 -2.27
N GLY A 416 -27.83 28.42 -2.46
CA GLY A 416 -28.85 29.26 -1.84
C GLY A 416 -29.81 29.86 -2.89
N ASP A 417 -30.86 30.48 -2.44
CA ASP A 417 -31.78 31.29 -3.25
C ASP A 417 -31.65 32.74 -2.80
N HIS A 418 -30.52 33.38 -3.20
CA HIS A 418 -30.16 34.74 -2.76
C HIS A 418 -30.11 34.89 -1.23
N THR A 419 -29.70 33.79 -0.56
CA THR A 419 -29.75 33.64 0.89
C THR A 419 -28.65 34.45 1.55
N ILE A 420 -29.00 35.21 2.57
CA ILE A 420 -28.07 36.02 3.36
C ILE A 420 -28.06 35.54 4.82
N ARG A 421 -26.92 35.68 5.47
CA ARG A 421 -26.80 35.38 6.89
C ARG A 421 -27.21 36.58 7.74
N SER A 422 -28.11 36.35 8.68
CA SER A 422 -28.52 37.39 9.66
C SER A 422 -27.44 37.67 10.69
#